data_a45134da0e597463dfe3e51af2fb44d6
#
_entry.id   a45134da0e597463dfe3e51af2fb44d6
#
_cell.length_a   1.000
_cell.length_b   1.000
_cell.length_c   1.000
_cell.angle_alpha   90.00
_cell.angle_beta   90.00
_cell.angle_gamma   90.00
#
_symmetry.space_group_name_H-M   'P 1'
#
loop_
_entity.id
_entity.type
_entity.pdbx_description
1 polymer ?
#
loop_
_entity_poly.entity_id
_entity_poly.type
_entity_poly.pdbx_seq_one_letter_code
_entity_poly.pdbx_strand_id
1 'polypeptide(L)'
;MAALFKPGVLTTDGKALLAKWQAGGTAPQITHAAIGSGSYTKTEDASTRTSLKAEKLRVGISSATADGDTLNLRFVFSNDSVTTGFPVTEVGVFATDPDKGEVLYSISVSADESVADFFPAYSGNHSVSSIFNYYIKTSNSENVTILGGTGAFALADDMIQTQRRVNALESCGFVVVDGELCVKYTKPTT
;
A
#
# COMPACT_ATOMS: atom_id res chain seq x y z
N MET A 1 12.82 6.67 10.48
CA MET A 1 12.11 5.97 11.59
C MET A 1 10.82 5.44 10.99
N ALA A 2 10.48 4.16 11.19
CA ALA A 2 9.22 3.64 10.71
C ALA A 2 8.07 4.29 11.50
N ALA A 3 7.00 4.71 10.83
CA ALA A 3 5.80 5.19 11.49
C ALA A 3 5.32 4.13 12.48
N LEU A 4 5.11 4.51 13.73
CA LEU A 4 4.62 3.63 14.79
C LEU A 4 3.10 3.46 14.66
N PHE A 5 2.69 2.79 13.60
CA PHE A 5 1.31 2.35 13.50
C PHE A 5 1.03 1.23 14.51
N LYS A 6 -0.10 1.31 15.18
CA LYS A 6 -0.61 0.16 15.90
C LYS A 6 -0.89 -0.96 14.89
N PRO A 7 -0.73 -2.24 15.30
CA PRO A 7 -1.18 -3.34 14.45
C PRO A 7 -2.59 -3.08 13.93
N GLY A 8 -2.82 -3.28 12.63
CA GLY A 8 -4.14 -3.11 12.05
C GLY A 8 -5.13 -4.10 12.68
N VAL A 9 -6.35 -3.66 12.88
CA VAL A 9 -7.42 -4.46 13.45
C VAL A 9 -8.57 -4.59 12.47
N LEU A 10 -9.24 -5.73 12.47
CA LEU A 10 -10.52 -5.87 11.78
C LEU A 10 -11.56 -5.01 12.48
N THR A 11 -12.31 -4.25 11.71
CA THR A 11 -13.43 -3.48 12.25
C THR A 11 -14.59 -4.42 12.63
N THR A 12 -15.61 -3.88 13.29
CA THR A 12 -16.84 -4.62 13.59
C THR A 12 -17.49 -5.14 12.30
N ASP A 13 -17.57 -4.32 11.25
CA ASP A 13 -18.09 -4.73 9.95
C ASP A 13 -17.17 -5.74 9.24
N GLY A 14 -15.85 -5.56 9.35
CA GLY A 14 -14.88 -6.51 8.83
C GLY A 14 -14.97 -7.89 9.47
N LYS A 15 -15.12 -7.94 10.79
CA LYS A 15 -15.34 -9.20 11.53
C LYS A 15 -16.66 -9.87 11.11
N ALA A 16 -17.74 -9.10 10.95
CA ALA A 16 -19.02 -9.61 10.50
C ALA A 16 -18.93 -10.18 9.07
N LEU A 17 -18.25 -9.50 8.17
CA LEU A 17 -18.02 -9.95 6.79
C LEU A 17 -17.17 -11.24 6.74
N LEU A 18 -16.12 -11.31 7.56
CA LEU A 18 -15.31 -12.52 7.70
C LEU A 18 -16.14 -13.72 8.21
N ALA A 19 -16.99 -13.48 9.22
CA ALA A 19 -17.88 -14.51 9.76
C ALA A 19 -18.89 -15.01 8.71
N LYS A 20 -19.47 -14.13 7.90
CA LYS A 20 -20.34 -14.50 6.77
C LYS A 20 -19.61 -15.44 5.78
N TRP A 21 -18.37 -15.11 5.43
CA TRP A 21 -17.57 -15.96 4.56
C TRP A 21 -17.29 -17.32 5.18
N GLN A 22 -16.89 -17.39 6.44
CA GLN A 22 -16.65 -18.65 7.14
C GLN A 22 -17.91 -19.52 7.27
N ALA A 23 -19.08 -18.90 7.29
CA ALA A 23 -20.38 -19.60 7.29
C ALA A 23 -20.82 -20.10 5.89
N GLY A 24 -19.96 -20.05 4.89
CA GLY A 24 -20.23 -20.51 3.52
C GLY A 24 -20.72 -19.44 2.56
N GLY A 25 -20.62 -18.16 2.94
CA GLY A 25 -20.87 -17.01 2.07
C GLY A 25 -19.72 -16.72 1.11
N THR A 26 -19.90 -15.67 0.32
CA THR A 26 -18.85 -15.18 -0.61
C THR A 26 -17.66 -14.63 0.17
N ALA A 27 -16.44 -14.96 -0.26
CA ALA A 27 -15.21 -14.42 0.31
C ALA A 27 -15.19 -12.87 0.25
N PRO A 28 -14.68 -12.17 1.27
CA PRO A 28 -14.54 -10.73 1.25
C PRO A 28 -13.74 -10.28 0.03
N GLN A 29 -14.31 -9.38 -0.76
CA GLN A 29 -13.62 -8.76 -1.87
C GLN A 29 -13.01 -7.44 -1.39
N ILE A 30 -11.71 -7.45 -1.14
CA ILE A 30 -10.97 -6.22 -0.82
C ILE A 30 -10.91 -5.37 -2.09
N THR A 31 -11.36 -4.13 -2.02
CA THR A 31 -11.50 -3.26 -3.19
C THR A 31 -10.41 -2.21 -3.29
N HIS A 32 -10.08 -1.57 -2.17
CA HIS A 32 -9.11 -0.48 -2.14
C HIS A 32 -8.59 -0.24 -0.72
N ALA A 33 -7.60 0.63 -0.63
CA ALA A 33 -7.16 1.23 0.63
C ALA A 33 -7.25 2.74 0.58
N ALA A 34 -7.35 3.35 1.75
CA ALA A 34 -7.26 4.79 1.91
C ALA A 34 -6.29 5.15 3.03
N ILE A 35 -5.65 6.31 2.89
CA ILE A 35 -4.84 6.93 3.94
C ILE A 35 -5.47 8.25 4.36
N GLY A 36 -5.23 8.62 5.60
CA GLY A 36 -5.78 9.85 6.17
C GLY A 36 -4.94 10.42 7.29
N SER A 37 -5.38 11.59 7.77
CA SER A 37 -4.73 12.36 8.82
C SER A 37 -5.61 12.52 10.07
N GLY A 38 -6.43 11.50 10.37
CA GLY A 38 -7.29 11.52 11.55
C GLY A 38 -6.49 11.46 12.84
N SER A 39 -6.86 12.27 13.83
CA SER A 39 -6.24 12.24 15.16
C SER A 39 -6.88 11.16 16.03
N TYR A 40 -6.03 10.31 16.62
CA TYR A 40 -6.42 9.20 17.48
C TYR A 40 -5.74 9.29 18.83
N THR A 41 -6.45 8.95 19.87
CA THR A 41 -5.87 8.83 21.21
C THR A 41 -5.27 7.43 21.41
N LYS A 42 -4.35 7.29 22.36
CA LYS A 42 -3.71 6.00 22.68
C LYS A 42 -4.71 4.92 23.14
N THR A 43 -5.83 5.34 23.74
CA THR A 43 -6.87 4.47 24.31
C THR A 43 -8.06 4.26 23.38
N GLU A 44 -8.12 4.96 22.26
CA GLU A 44 -9.24 4.84 21.31
C GLU A 44 -9.22 3.48 20.62
N ASP A 45 -10.39 2.84 20.60
CA ASP A 45 -10.62 1.59 19.87
C ASP A 45 -11.01 1.89 18.41
N ALA A 46 -10.05 1.75 17.53
CA ALA A 46 -10.27 1.97 16.10
C ALA A 46 -11.15 0.87 15.45
N SER A 47 -11.33 -0.28 16.10
CA SER A 47 -12.14 -1.39 15.55
C SER A 47 -13.63 -1.05 15.43
N THR A 48 -14.10 -0.05 16.15
CA THR A 48 -15.50 0.41 16.08
C THR A 48 -15.78 1.39 14.93
N ARG A 49 -14.75 1.77 14.19
CA ARG A 49 -14.88 2.72 13.08
C ARG A 49 -15.54 2.08 11.87
N THR A 50 -16.39 2.86 11.21
CA THR A 50 -17.02 2.52 9.92
C THR A 50 -16.40 3.27 8.74
N SER A 51 -15.58 4.30 9.02
CA SER A 51 -14.84 5.11 8.05
C SER A 51 -13.58 5.67 8.70
N LEU A 52 -12.63 6.14 7.90
CA LEU A 52 -11.52 6.96 8.38
C LEU A 52 -12.04 8.28 8.95
N LYS A 53 -11.32 8.87 9.92
CA LYS A 53 -11.69 10.18 10.51
C LYS A 53 -11.46 11.33 9.54
N ALA A 54 -10.35 11.28 8.82
CA ALA A 54 -9.94 12.33 7.88
C ALA A 54 -9.25 11.72 6.66
N GLU A 55 -10.03 10.96 5.87
CA GLU A 55 -9.54 10.37 4.62
C GLU A 55 -9.00 11.46 3.69
N LYS A 56 -7.82 11.22 3.10
CA LYS A 56 -7.13 12.14 2.21
C LYS A 56 -6.93 11.57 0.82
N LEU A 57 -6.62 10.30 0.73
CA LEU A 57 -6.27 9.66 -0.54
C LEU A 57 -6.72 8.20 -0.53
N ARG A 58 -7.24 7.73 -1.68
CA ARG A 58 -7.78 6.39 -1.87
C ARG A 58 -7.20 5.78 -3.14
N VAL A 59 -6.80 4.51 -3.08
CA VAL A 59 -6.23 3.78 -4.23
C VAL A 59 -6.71 2.33 -4.26
N GLY A 60 -6.76 1.76 -5.46
CA GLY A 60 -7.00 0.33 -5.66
C GLY A 60 -5.82 -0.52 -5.20
N ILE A 61 -6.03 -1.84 -5.16
CA ILE A 61 -5.00 -2.82 -4.81
C ILE A 61 -3.99 -2.92 -5.95
N SER A 62 -2.70 -2.77 -5.65
CA SER A 62 -1.62 -2.98 -6.63
C SER A 62 -1.23 -4.46 -6.74
N SER A 63 -1.21 -5.18 -5.62
CA SER A 63 -1.09 -6.64 -5.61
C SER A 63 -1.68 -7.23 -4.34
N ALA A 64 -2.14 -8.48 -4.43
CA ALA A 64 -2.62 -9.29 -3.32
C ALA A 64 -2.00 -10.67 -3.42
N THR A 65 -1.36 -11.15 -2.36
CA THR A 65 -0.78 -12.49 -2.29
C THR A 65 -1.13 -13.12 -0.96
N ALA A 66 -1.42 -14.43 -0.98
CA ALA A 66 -1.65 -15.21 0.23
C ALA A 66 -0.37 -15.98 0.58
N ASP A 67 0.00 -15.93 1.86
CA ASP A 67 1.11 -16.69 2.43
C ASP A 67 0.62 -17.35 3.73
N GLY A 68 0.35 -18.64 3.65
CA GLY A 68 -0.27 -19.39 4.74
C GLY A 68 -1.62 -18.80 5.16
N ASP A 69 -1.71 -18.30 6.38
CA ASP A 69 -2.89 -17.66 6.97
C ASP A 69 -2.89 -16.12 6.83
N THR A 70 -1.92 -15.58 6.11
CA THR A 70 -1.71 -14.14 5.97
C THR A 70 -2.01 -13.68 4.56
N LEU A 71 -2.88 -12.68 4.42
CA LEU A 71 -3.12 -11.97 3.19
C LEU A 71 -2.22 -10.73 3.15
N ASN A 72 -1.34 -10.68 2.16
CA ASN A 72 -0.45 -9.56 1.91
C ASN A 72 -1.06 -8.67 0.83
N LEU A 73 -1.36 -7.43 1.17
CA LEU A 73 -1.89 -6.42 0.26
C LEU A 73 -0.85 -5.34 0.03
N ARG A 74 -0.68 -4.94 -1.22
CA ARG A 74 0.20 -3.85 -1.59
C ARG A 74 -0.59 -2.72 -2.23
N PHE A 75 -0.36 -1.51 -1.75
CA PHE A 75 -0.96 -0.29 -2.25
C PHE A 75 0.12 0.71 -2.62
N VAL A 76 -0.10 1.46 -3.68
CA VAL A 76 0.81 2.53 -4.13
C VAL A 76 0.02 3.82 -4.17
N PHE A 77 0.34 4.73 -3.27
CA PHE A 77 -0.26 6.06 -3.21
C PHE A 77 0.65 7.06 -3.92
N SER A 78 0.10 7.79 -4.89
CA SER A 78 0.79 8.91 -5.57
C SER A 78 0.27 10.24 -5.05
N ASN A 79 1.14 11.25 -4.98
CA ASN A 79 0.74 12.59 -4.55
C ASN A 79 0.24 13.49 -5.68
N ASP A 80 0.01 12.97 -6.89
CA ASP A 80 -0.37 13.75 -8.07
C ASP A 80 -1.60 14.66 -7.87
N SER A 81 -2.52 14.25 -7.00
CA SER A 81 -3.73 15.00 -6.65
C SER A 81 -3.66 15.73 -5.31
N VAL A 82 -2.53 15.63 -4.61
CA VAL A 82 -2.37 16.17 -3.24
C VAL A 82 -1.93 17.62 -3.30
N THR A 83 -2.82 18.54 -2.97
CA THR A 83 -2.54 19.98 -2.94
C THR A 83 -1.89 20.46 -1.66
N THR A 84 -2.12 19.76 -0.55
CA THR A 84 -1.55 20.08 0.77
C THR A 84 -1.03 18.80 1.41
N GLY A 85 0.24 18.77 1.78
CA GLY A 85 0.83 17.62 2.45
C GLY A 85 0.21 17.39 3.84
N PHE A 86 0.25 16.13 4.30
CA PHE A 86 -0.38 15.74 5.56
C PHE A 86 0.40 14.60 6.24
N PRO A 87 0.32 14.49 7.58
CA PRO A 87 0.82 13.31 8.28
C PRO A 87 -0.11 12.12 8.03
N VAL A 88 0.43 10.95 7.72
CA VAL A 88 -0.35 9.72 7.58
C VAL A 88 -0.50 9.08 8.96
N THR A 89 -1.68 9.22 9.54
CA THR A 89 -1.99 8.71 10.88
C THR A 89 -3.00 7.58 10.87
N GLU A 90 -3.66 7.35 9.74
CA GLU A 90 -4.63 6.27 9.57
C GLU A 90 -4.50 5.61 8.19
N VAL A 91 -4.65 4.30 8.17
CA VAL A 91 -4.70 3.49 6.95
C VAL A 91 -5.91 2.56 7.07
N GLY A 92 -6.84 2.64 6.13
CA GLY A 92 -8.02 1.79 6.06
C GLY A 92 -7.98 0.90 4.84
N VAL A 93 -8.46 -0.33 5.00
CA VAL A 93 -8.69 -1.28 3.91
C VAL A 93 -10.18 -1.52 3.81
N PHE A 94 -10.72 -1.38 2.61
CA PHE A 94 -12.15 -1.49 2.33
C PHE A 94 -12.48 -2.75 1.56
N ALA A 95 -13.66 -3.30 1.82
CA ALA A 95 -14.18 -4.48 1.15
C ALA A 95 -15.65 -4.30 0.80
N THR A 96 -16.14 -5.11 -0.13
CA THR A 96 -17.56 -5.16 -0.46
C THR A 96 -18.27 -6.21 0.39
N ASP A 97 -19.25 -5.78 1.18
CA ASP A 97 -20.23 -6.66 1.82
C ASP A 97 -21.45 -6.79 0.91
N PRO A 98 -21.90 -8.02 0.58
CA PRO A 98 -23.05 -8.24 -0.32
C PRO A 98 -24.34 -7.58 0.15
N ASP A 99 -24.52 -7.37 1.46
CA ASP A 99 -25.74 -6.81 2.03
C ASP A 99 -25.64 -5.30 2.30
N LYS A 100 -24.42 -4.80 2.62
CA LYS A 100 -24.20 -3.41 3.06
C LYS A 100 -23.50 -2.55 2.01
N GLY A 101 -22.92 -3.15 0.97
CA GLY A 101 -22.04 -2.45 0.03
C GLY A 101 -20.63 -2.29 0.57
N GLU A 102 -20.00 -1.14 0.34
CA GLU A 102 -18.65 -0.88 0.81
C GLU A 102 -18.59 -0.73 2.33
N VAL A 103 -17.66 -1.43 2.96
CA VAL A 103 -17.41 -1.37 4.41
C VAL A 103 -15.90 -1.19 4.69
N LEU A 104 -15.58 -0.50 5.76
CA LEU A 104 -14.22 -0.47 6.28
C LEU A 104 -13.90 -1.83 6.91
N TYR A 105 -13.10 -2.65 6.22
CA TYR A 105 -12.79 -4.02 6.62
C TYR A 105 -11.75 -4.08 7.73
N SER A 106 -10.69 -3.30 7.59
CA SER A 106 -9.58 -3.24 8.55
C SER A 106 -9.03 -1.83 8.65
N ILE A 107 -8.54 -1.46 9.82
CA ILE A 107 -7.94 -0.15 10.07
C ILE A 107 -6.69 -0.27 10.92
N SER A 108 -5.69 0.54 10.59
CA SER A 108 -4.51 0.77 11.42
C SER A 108 -4.33 2.25 11.66
N VAL A 109 -3.98 2.61 12.87
CA VAL A 109 -3.86 4.01 13.29
C VAL A 109 -2.56 4.26 14.05
N SER A 110 -1.99 5.46 13.86
CA SER A 110 -0.94 5.99 14.71
C SER A 110 -1.58 6.92 15.76
N ALA A 111 -1.22 6.73 17.01
CA ALA A 111 -1.68 7.61 18.10
C ALA A 111 -0.71 8.78 18.36
N ASP A 112 0.33 8.89 17.56
CA ASP A 112 1.36 9.91 17.69
C ASP A 112 1.67 10.53 16.32
N GLU A 113 1.14 11.72 16.08
CA GLU A 113 1.36 12.47 14.84
C GLU A 113 2.82 12.91 14.66
N SER A 114 3.57 13.05 15.76
CA SER A 114 4.95 13.52 15.71
C SER A 114 5.92 12.52 15.07
N VAL A 115 5.52 11.24 15.03
CA VAL A 115 6.29 10.14 14.42
C VAL A 115 5.62 9.59 13.15
N ALA A 116 4.50 10.20 12.72
CA ALA A 116 3.81 9.82 11.51
C ALA A 116 4.63 10.19 10.27
N ASP A 117 4.61 9.32 9.26
CA ASP A 117 5.20 9.62 7.96
C ASP A 117 4.43 10.78 7.30
N PHE A 118 5.16 11.75 6.76
CA PHE A 118 4.54 12.89 6.09
C PHE A 118 4.38 12.60 4.59
N PHE A 119 3.14 12.71 4.09
CA PHE A 119 2.83 12.60 2.69
C PHE A 119 2.85 14.00 2.04
N PRO A 120 3.80 14.26 1.12
CA PRO A 120 4.02 15.61 0.62
C PRO A 120 2.96 16.04 -0.40
N ALA A 121 2.74 17.35 -0.51
CA ALA A 121 1.98 17.92 -1.62
C ALA A 121 2.71 17.72 -2.95
N TYR A 122 1.95 17.66 -4.03
CA TYR A 122 2.51 17.67 -5.38
C TYR A 122 3.11 19.04 -5.71
N SER A 123 4.36 19.06 -6.13
CA SER A 123 5.11 20.31 -6.42
C SER A 123 4.98 20.77 -7.89
N GLY A 124 4.24 20.03 -8.71
CA GLY A 124 4.10 20.31 -10.15
C GLY A 124 5.19 19.70 -11.03
N ASN A 125 6.32 19.30 -10.47
CA ASN A 125 7.47 18.79 -11.25
C ASN A 125 7.77 17.30 -11.04
N HIS A 126 7.56 16.79 -9.83
CA HIS A 126 7.88 15.41 -9.49
C HIS A 126 6.74 14.78 -8.68
N SER A 127 6.24 13.67 -9.19
CA SER A 127 5.33 12.80 -8.46
C SER A 127 6.12 11.98 -7.43
N VAL A 128 5.57 11.89 -6.22
CA VAL A 128 6.09 11.04 -5.16
C VAL A 128 5.11 9.91 -4.91
N SER A 129 5.60 8.68 -4.91
CA SER A 129 4.80 7.50 -4.61
C SER A 129 5.26 6.83 -3.34
N SER A 130 4.31 6.48 -2.48
CA SER A 130 4.54 5.66 -1.28
C SER A 130 3.94 4.28 -1.44
N ILE A 131 4.71 3.25 -1.10
CA ILE A 131 4.26 1.87 -1.10
C ILE A 131 3.91 1.46 0.32
N PHE A 132 2.69 0.97 0.51
CA PHE A 132 2.23 0.39 1.76
C PHE A 132 2.02 -1.11 1.57
N ASN A 133 2.65 -1.92 2.42
CA ASN A 133 2.38 -3.35 2.52
C ASN A 133 1.53 -3.57 3.77
N TYR A 134 0.33 -4.09 3.57
CA TYR A 134 -0.64 -4.32 4.62
C TYR A 134 -0.90 -5.81 4.77
N TYR A 135 -0.72 -6.33 5.97
CA TYR A 135 -0.81 -7.76 6.26
C TYR A 135 -2.06 -8.04 7.11
N ILE A 136 -2.94 -8.88 6.61
CA ILE A 136 -4.16 -9.30 7.32
C ILE A 136 -4.04 -10.79 7.65
N LYS A 137 -4.07 -11.14 8.92
CA LYS A 137 -4.20 -12.53 9.32
C LYS A 137 -5.66 -12.97 9.26
N THR A 138 -5.90 -14.09 8.58
CA THR A 138 -7.23 -14.69 8.45
C THR A 138 -7.53 -15.71 9.54
N SER A 139 -6.52 -16.11 10.32
CA SER A 139 -6.68 -16.94 11.52
C SER A 139 -7.11 -16.08 12.73
N ASN A 140 -7.73 -16.71 13.74
CA ASN A 140 -8.32 -16.09 14.95
C ASN A 140 -7.37 -15.21 15.81
N SER A 141 -6.22 -14.80 15.33
CA SER A 141 -5.28 -13.94 16.05
C SER A 141 -5.42 -12.48 15.62
N GLU A 142 -5.54 -11.61 16.60
CA GLU A 142 -5.87 -10.18 16.51
C GLU A 142 -4.77 -9.26 15.90
N ASN A 143 -3.87 -9.76 15.06
CA ASN A 143 -2.73 -8.97 14.63
C ASN A 143 -2.66 -8.79 13.11
N VAL A 144 -2.96 -7.58 12.66
CA VAL A 144 -2.56 -7.07 11.35
C VAL A 144 -1.29 -6.22 11.55
N THR A 145 -0.22 -6.54 10.84
CA THR A 145 1.02 -5.75 10.90
C THR A 145 1.15 -4.93 9.63
N ILE A 146 1.37 -3.62 9.77
CA ILE A 146 1.75 -2.76 8.64
C ILE A 146 3.26 -2.56 8.69
N LEU A 147 3.93 -2.88 7.61
CA LEU A 147 5.27 -2.44 7.35
C LEU A 147 5.21 -1.30 6.33
N GLY A 148 5.00 -0.08 6.81
CA GLY A 148 5.30 1.13 6.06
C GLY A 148 6.81 1.33 6.07
N GLY A 149 7.44 1.26 4.91
CA GLY A 149 8.88 1.45 4.80
C GLY A 149 9.18 2.77 4.09
N THR A 150 9.98 3.62 4.70
CA THR A 150 10.63 4.78 4.07
C THR A 150 11.54 4.41 2.88
N GLY A 151 11.76 3.11 2.64
CA GLY A 151 12.51 2.59 1.48
C GLY A 151 11.77 2.71 0.14
N ALA A 152 10.46 3.03 0.14
CA ALA A 152 9.66 3.06 -1.08
C ALA A 152 9.96 4.26 -1.99
N PHE A 153 10.43 5.36 -1.42
CA PHE A 153 10.80 6.56 -2.18
C PHE A 153 12.08 6.37 -3.00
N ALA A 154 13.02 5.57 -2.50
CA ALA A 154 14.25 5.24 -3.22
C ALA A 154 14.01 4.27 -4.38
N LEU A 155 13.05 3.35 -4.26
CA LEU A 155 12.82 2.31 -5.27
C LEU A 155 12.27 2.83 -6.60
N ALA A 156 11.41 3.85 -6.59
CA ALA A 156 10.87 4.42 -7.84
C ALA A 156 11.95 5.18 -8.61
N ASP A 157 12.76 5.99 -7.92
CA ASP A 157 13.89 6.70 -8.51
C ASP A 157 14.99 5.72 -8.95
N ASP A 158 15.30 4.71 -8.16
CA ASP A 158 16.27 3.68 -8.51
C ASP A 158 15.81 2.84 -9.70
N MET A 159 14.52 2.52 -9.83
CA MET A 159 13.98 1.83 -11.01
C MET A 159 14.04 2.73 -12.25
N ILE A 160 13.71 4.01 -12.13
CA ILE A 160 13.80 4.97 -13.23
C ILE A 160 15.27 5.17 -13.63
N GLN A 161 16.18 5.29 -12.69
CA GLN A 161 17.62 5.39 -12.95
C GLN A 161 18.17 4.11 -13.58
N THR A 162 17.75 2.95 -13.07
CA THR A 162 18.15 1.65 -13.63
C THR A 162 17.62 1.48 -15.06
N GLN A 163 16.35 1.84 -15.30
CA GLN A 163 15.78 1.78 -16.66
C GLN A 163 16.48 2.74 -17.62
N ARG A 164 16.82 3.95 -17.18
CA ARG A 164 17.63 4.90 -17.99
C ARG A 164 19.00 4.35 -18.31
N ARG A 165 19.67 3.69 -17.36
CA ARG A 165 20.97 3.04 -17.56
C ARG A 165 20.87 1.86 -18.54
N VAL A 166 19.83 1.04 -18.41
CA VAL A 166 19.56 -0.06 -19.35
C VAL A 166 19.33 0.48 -20.76
N ASN A 167 18.46 1.48 -20.93
CA ASN A 167 18.18 2.10 -22.21
C ASN A 167 19.44 2.74 -22.83
N ALA A 168 20.32 3.34 -22.01
CA ALA A 168 21.59 3.90 -22.45
C ALA A 168 22.56 2.80 -22.93
N LEU A 169 22.64 1.67 -22.24
CA LEU A 169 23.46 0.53 -22.65
C LEU A 169 22.92 -0.10 -23.95
N GLU A 170 21.60 -0.27 -24.07
CA GLU A 170 20.96 -0.77 -25.30
C GLU A 170 21.21 0.17 -26.48
N SER A 171 21.19 1.49 -26.28
CA SER A 171 21.52 2.47 -27.32
C SER A 171 22.99 2.42 -27.76
N CYS A 172 23.88 1.93 -26.89
CA CYS A 172 25.29 1.67 -27.21
C CYS A 172 25.53 0.29 -27.83
N GLY A 173 24.47 -0.48 -28.13
CA GLY A 173 24.55 -1.79 -28.74
C GLY A 173 24.80 -2.95 -27.80
N PHE A 174 24.61 -2.73 -26.47
CA PHE A 174 24.62 -3.83 -25.51
C PHE A 174 23.24 -4.48 -25.43
N VAL A 175 23.21 -5.80 -25.32
CA VAL A 175 22.00 -6.61 -25.14
C VAL A 175 22.27 -7.69 -24.10
N VAL A 176 21.23 -8.11 -23.41
CA VAL A 176 21.32 -9.26 -22.48
C VAL A 176 20.79 -10.50 -23.20
N VAL A 177 21.60 -11.53 -23.30
CA VAL A 177 21.23 -12.82 -23.84
C VAL A 177 21.52 -13.89 -22.79
N ASP A 178 20.50 -14.66 -22.42
CA ASP A 178 20.58 -15.72 -21.41
C ASP A 178 21.16 -15.27 -20.05
N GLY A 179 20.91 -13.98 -19.67
CA GLY A 179 21.40 -13.40 -18.42
C GLY A 179 22.82 -12.81 -18.50
N GLU A 180 23.49 -12.91 -19.64
CA GLU A 180 24.82 -12.36 -19.87
C GLU A 180 24.78 -11.08 -20.72
N LEU A 181 25.63 -10.10 -20.38
CA LEU A 181 25.76 -8.85 -21.13
C LEU A 181 26.59 -9.07 -22.40
N CYS A 182 25.97 -8.92 -23.56
CA CYS A 182 26.57 -9.09 -24.85
C CYS A 182 26.59 -7.78 -25.65
N VAL A 183 27.52 -7.67 -26.63
CA VAL A 183 27.58 -6.58 -27.60
C VAL A 183 26.92 -7.01 -28.89
N LYS A 184 25.96 -6.22 -29.39
CA LYS A 184 25.32 -6.46 -30.68
C LYS A 184 26.31 -6.11 -31.79
N TYR A 185 26.89 -7.12 -32.42
CA TYR A 185 27.80 -6.95 -33.53
C TYR A 185 27.06 -7.09 -34.87
N THR A 186 27.12 -6.05 -35.69
CA THR A 186 26.64 -6.11 -37.08
C THR A 186 27.84 -6.38 -37.97
N LYS A 187 27.90 -7.58 -38.56
CA LYS A 187 28.98 -7.95 -39.52
C LYS A 187 28.92 -6.99 -40.70
N PRO A 188 30.06 -6.35 -41.11
CA PRO A 188 30.09 -5.57 -42.33
C PRO A 188 29.74 -6.44 -43.54
N THR A 189 28.81 -5.98 -44.35
CA THR A 189 28.55 -6.59 -45.67
C THR A 189 29.72 -6.26 -46.58
N THR A 190 30.49 -7.28 -47.00
CA THR A 190 31.49 -7.22 -48.04
C THR A 190 30.85 -7.12 -49.42
#